data_e0458c19773c8844f677df5d0868197c
#
_entry.id   e0458c19773c8844f677df5d0868197c
#
_cell.length_a   1.000
_cell.length_b   1.000
_cell.length_c   1.000
_cell.angle_alpha   90.00
_cell.angle_beta   90.00
_cell.angle_gamma   90.00
#
_symmetry.space_group_name_H-M   'P 1'
#
loop_
_entity.id
_entity.type
_entity.pdbx_description
1 polymer ?
#
loop_
_entity_poly.entity_id
_entity_poly.type
_entity_poly.pdbx_seq_one_letter_code
_entity_poly.pdbx_strand_id
1 'polypeptide(L)'
;RKMVAAGVINPDAFNDKASARKQWFNGGIAAFDYDSFVAWNQYYSDNTAGDAFAVNMLDVPGFDGGEGSPWMGSALNNVTAFNKNSQHSAETLLKIANWMAAPFGTEEYLFRKYGVAGRHYTLQGTDPVPTKVGVVETGIGLQYISDSTLALYWAGKPDVPRKQHAIQEKVAKRLVYDASYGLYSDTQSKKQTQLSKTMTDLEGQIVQGKKPVSDWSAAVQTWKSSGGDKIRTELEQAHADTAGK
;
A
#
# COMPACT_ATOMS: atom_id res chain seq x y z
N ARG A 1 23.71 -0.22 2.02
CA ARG A 1 25.03 0.31 1.73
C ARG A 1 25.86 -0.60 0.83
N LYS A 2 25.97 -1.91 1.13
CA LYS A 2 26.71 -2.86 0.26
C LYS A 2 26.13 -2.88 -1.17
N MET A 3 24.83 -2.91 -1.33
CA MET A 3 24.17 -2.89 -2.64
C MET A 3 24.41 -1.58 -3.40
N VAL A 4 24.39 -0.44 -2.71
CA VAL A 4 24.74 0.86 -3.32
C VAL A 4 26.19 0.87 -3.80
N ALA A 5 27.11 0.42 -2.95
CA ALA A 5 28.54 0.31 -3.30
C ALA A 5 28.80 -0.66 -4.46
N ALA A 6 27.97 -1.70 -4.61
CA ALA A 6 28.04 -2.64 -5.72
C ALA A 6 27.38 -2.12 -7.02
N GLY A 7 26.78 -0.92 -7.01
CA GLY A 7 26.14 -0.33 -8.18
C GLY A 7 24.84 -1.02 -8.62
N VAL A 8 24.21 -1.83 -7.75
CA VAL A 8 22.99 -2.58 -8.08
C VAL A 8 21.72 -1.86 -7.64
N ILE A 9 21.83 -0.67 -7.06
CA ILE A 9 20.71 0.22 -6.74
C ILE A 9 20.68 1.35 -7.77
N ASN A 10 19.51 1.61 -8.34
CA ASN A 10 19.34 2.75 -9.25
C ASN A 10 19.76 4.04 -8.54
N PRO A 11 20.66 4.85 -9.12
CA PRO A 11 21.15 6.10 -8.49
C PRO A 11 20.04 7.07 -8.08
N ASP A 12 18.95 7.10 -8.84
CA ASP A 12 17.82 8.00 -8.60
C ASP A 12 16.86 7.47 -7.51
N ALA A 13 17.04 6.24 -7.01
CA ALA A 13 16.17 5.63 -6.02
C ALA A 13 16.06 6.41 -4.69
N PHE A 14 17.01 7.30 -4.40
CA PHE A 14 17.02 8.13 -3.19
C PHE A 14 16.36 9.50 -3.36
N ASN A 15 16.04 9.89 -4.60
CA ASN A 15 15.44 11.19 -4.92
C ASN A 15 14.07 11.04 -5.56
N ASP A 16 13.55 9.81 -5.65
CA ASP A 16 12.49 9.47 -6.55
C ASP A 16 11.10 9.45 -5.91
N LYS A 17 10.12 9.60 -6.81
CA LYS A 17 8.69 9.38 -6.55
C LYS A 17 8.34 7.92 -6.87
N ALA A 18 7.42 7.33 -6.11
CA ALA A 18 6.96 5.95 -6.31
C ALA A 18 6.55 5.61 -7.76
N SER A 19 6.10 6.61 -8.54
CA SER A 19 5.75 6.43 -9.95
C SER A 19 6.93 6.06 -10.85
N ALA A 20 8.12 6.64 -10.64
CA ALA A 20 9.28 6.33 -11.47
C ALA A 20 9.82 4.92 -11.17
N ARG A 21 9.79 4.46 -9.91
CA ARG A 21 10.17 3.08 -9.56
C ARG A 21 9.33 2.05 -10.33
N LYS A 22 8.02 2.26 -10.39
CA LYS A 22 7.12 1.38 -11.17
C LYS A 22 7.45 1.39 -12.66
N GLN A 23 7.81 2.55 -13.21
CA GLN A 23 8.24 2.64 -14.62
C GLN A 23 9.55 1.87 -14.86
N TRP A 24 10.53 1.97 -13.96
CA TRP A 24 11.77 1.19 -14.07
C TRP A 24 11.52 -0.32 -14.01
N PHE A 25 10.64 -0.77 -13.13
CA PHE A 25 10.27 -2.18 -13.01
C PHE A 25 9.53 -2.66 -14.26
N ASN A 26 8.49 -1.95 -14.69
CA ASN A 26 7.71 -2.29 -15.88
C ASN A 26 8.53 -2.20 -17.17
N GLY A 27 9.53 -1.31 -17.22
CA GLY A 27 10.46 -1.16 -18.34
C GLY A 27 11.64 -2.14 -18.32
N GLY A 28 11.72 -3.04 -17.34
CA GLY A 28 12.81 -4.02 -17.23
C GLY A 28 14.15 -3.44 -16.78
N ILE A 29 14.19 -2.19 -16.33
CA ILE A 29 15.40 -1.53 -15.80
C ILE A 29 15.70 -2.05 -14.39
N ALA A 30 14.67 -2.25 -13.56
CA ALA A 30 14.76 -2.81 -12.24
C ALA A 30 14.18 -4.23 -12.22
N ALA A 31 14.94 -5.20 -11.69
CA ALA A 31 14.48 -6.57 -11.52
C ALA A 31 13.62 -6.76 -10.26
N PHE A 32 13.75 -5.84 -9.28
CA PHE A 32 13.02 -5.86 -8.02
C PHE A 32 12.51 -4.47 -7.71
N ASP A 33 11.29 -4.39 -7.20
CA ASP A 33 10.73 -3.19 -6.60
C ASP A 33 10.14 -3.52 -5.22
N TYR A 34 10.19 -2.56 -4.31
CA TYR A 34 9.56 -2.64 -2.99
C TYR A 34 8.31 -1.79 -3.00
N ASP A 35 7.16 -2.44 -2.96
CA ASP A 35 5.86 -1.77 -2.98
C ASP A 35 4.85 -2.50 -2.08
N SER A 36 3.71 -1.88 -1.88
CA SER A 36 2.59 -2.49 -1.16
C SER A 36 2.03 -3.69 -1.94
N PHE A 37 1.49 -4.66 -1.20
CA PHE A 37 0.91 -5.86 -1.80
C PHE A 37 -0.23 -5.54 -2.80
N VAL A 38 -0.98 -4.48 -2.57
CA VAL A 38 -2.09 -4.06 -3.45
C VAL A 38 -1.62 -3.46 -4.78
N ALA A 39 -0.36 -3.05 -4.89
CA ALA A 39 0.21 -2.53 -6.13
C ALA A 39 0.36 -3.60 -7.22
N TRP A 40 0.27 -4.89 -6.87
CA TRP A 40 0.38 -6.01 -7.80
C TRP A 40 -0.46 -5.83 -9.06
N ASN A 41 -1.72 -5.43 -8.90
CA ASN A 41 -2.63 -5.21 -10.02
C ASN A 41 -2.19 -4.06 -10.92
N GLN A 42 -1.64 -3.00 -10.34
CA GLN A 42 -1.17 -1.85 -11.09
C GLN A 42 0.01 -2.23 -11.99
N TYR A 43 0.94 -3.07 -11.52
CA TYR A 43 2.04 -3.54 -12.38
C TYR A 43 1.54 -4.27 -13.62
N TYR A 44 0.50 -5.09 -13.49
CA TYR A 44 -0.09 -5.76 -14.64
C TYR A 44 -0.87 -4.81 -15.56
N SER A 45 -1.61 -3.84 -15.01
CA SER A 45 -2.36 -2.89 -15.83
C SER A 45 -1.47 -1.88 -16.56
N ASP A 46 -0.37 -1.49 -15.95
CA ASP A 46 0.55 -0.50 -16.51
C ASP A 46 1.56 -1.13 -17.49
N ASN A 47 1.69 -2.46 -17.51
CA ASN A 47 2.63 -3.14 -18.37
C ASN A 47 2.05 -3.43 -19.75
N THR A 48 2.79 -3.10 -20.79
CA THR A 48 2.39 -3.27 -22.21
C THR A 48 2.92 -4.55 -22.85
N ALA A 49 3.73 -5.35 -22.14
CA ALA A 49 4.30 -6.59 -22.66
C ALA A 49 3.31 -7.77 -22.72
N GLY A 50 2.06 -7.57 -22.31
CA GLY A 50 1.01 -8.58 -22.35
C GLY A 50 1.35 -9.84 -21.55
N ASP A 51 1.20 -11.01 -22.16
CA ASP A 51 1.44 -12.30 -21.49
C ASP A 51 2.92 -12.62 -21.23
N ALA A 52 3.83 -11.87 -21.85
CA ALA A 52 5.27 -11.98 -21.55
C ALA A 52 5.67 -11.38 -20.21
N PHE A 53 4.79 -10.59 -19.57
CA PHE A 53 5.03 -9.98 -18.27
C PHE A 53 4.37 -10.78 -17.16
N ALA A 54 5.16 -11.15 -16.15
CA ALA A 54 4.67 -11.82 -14.95
C ALA A 54 5.31 -11.23 -13.70
N VAL A 55 4.48 -10.88 -12.73
CA VAL A 55 4.92 -10.44 -11.41
C VAL A 55 4.93 -11.62 -10.45
N ASN A 56 5.93 -11.68 -9.60
CA ASN A 56 5.97 -12.57 -8.47
C ASN A 56 6.41 -11.80 -7.22
N MET A 57 5.97 -12.23 -6.07
CA MET A 57 6.46 -11.70 -4.80
C MET A 57 7.58 -12.61 -4.30
N LEU A 58 8.70 -12.02 -3.93
CA LEU A 58 9.69 -12.70 -3.11
C LEU A 58 9.15 -12.89 -1.71
N ASP A 59 9.32 -14.07 -1.15
CA ASP A 59 9.05 -14.27 0.27
C ASP A 59 9.98 -13.35 1.08
N VAL A 60 9.44 -12.78 2.15
CA VAL A 60 10.23 -11.86 2.99
C VAL A 60 11.33 -12.67 3.67
N PRO A 61 12.62 -12.43 3.34
CA PRO A 61 13.71 -13.14 3.96
C PRO A 61 13.94 -12.64 5.39
N GLY A 62 14.29 -13.55 6.29
CA GLY A 62 14.80 -13.20 7.59
C GLY A 62 16.23 -12.63 7.47
N PHE A 63 16.60 -11.76 8.38
CA PHE A 63 17.95 -11.17 8.43
C PHE A 63 19.04 -12.23 8.60
N ASP A 64 18.71 -13.31 9.29
CA ASP A 64 19.57 -14.46 9.56
C ASP A 64 19.53 -15.58 8.50
N GLY A 65 18.81 -15.35 7.41
CA GLY A 65 18.57 -16.32 6.33
C GLY A 65 17.37 -17.22 6.53
N GLY A 66 16.63 -17.08 7.63
CA GLY A 66 15.35 -17.75 7.87
C GLY A 66 14.17 -17.03 7.20
N GLU A 67 12.95 -17.43 7.59
CA GLU A 67 11.72 -16.74 7.16
C GLU A 67 11.57 -15.40 7.89
N GLY A 68 11.31 -14.33 7.15
CA GLY A 68 11.04 -13.02 7.72
C GLY A 68 9.61 -12.89 8.25
N SER A 69 9.43 -11.95 9.18
CA SER A 69 8.13 -11.59 9.73
C SER A 69 7.76 -10.18 9.24
N PRO A 70 6.95 -10.07 8.18
CA PRO A 70 6.54 -8.76 7.69
C PRO A 70 5.58 -8.08 8.66
N TRP A 71 5.62 -6.76 8.69
CA TRP A 71 4.64 -5.98 9.42
C TRP A 71 3.27 -6.08 8.78
N MET A 72 2.25 -6.27 9.59
CA MET A 72 0.88 -6.03 9.15
C MET A 72 0.71 -4.52 8.92
N GLY A 73 0.22 -4.15 7.74
CA GLY A 73 -0.17 -2.77 7.47
C GLY A 73 -1.33 -2.32 8.36
N SER A 74 -1.73 -1.06 8.23
CA SER A 74 -2.91 -0.55 8.92
C SER A 74 -4.14 -1.41 8.59
N ALA A 75 -4.88 -1.85 9.61
CA ALA A 75 -6.15 -2.55 9.43
C ALA A 75 -7.21 -1.66 8.77
N LEU A 76 -7.03 -0.35 8.87
CA LEU A 76 -7.85 0.67 8.22
C LEU A 76 -7.01 1.38 7.16
N ASN A 77 -7.28 1.10 5.88
CA ASN A 77 -6.50 1.69 4.79
C ASN A 77 -6.89 3.15 4.54
N ASN A 78 -8.17 3.44 4.49
CA ASN A 78 -8.70 4.79 4.33
C ASN A 78 -10.06 4.94 4.99
N VAL A 79 -10.51 6.18 5.11
CA VAL A 79 -11.82 6.55 5.66
C VAL A 79 -12.51 7.49 4.69
N THR A 80 -13.76 7.19 4.37
CA THR A 80 -14.63 8.12 3.64
C THR A 80 -15.40 8.97 4.63
N ALA A 81 -15.31 10.29 4.51
CA ALA A 81 -16.04 11.23 5.34
C ALA A 81 -16.87 12.20 4.51
N PHE A 82 -18.03 12.57 4.99
CA PHE A 82 -18.85 13.60 4.39
C PHE A 82 -18.63 14.95 5.06
N ASN A 83 -18.49 16.00 4.24
CA ASN A 83 -18.38 17.35 4.76
C ASN A 83 -19.73 17.76 5.39
N LYS A 84 -19.72 18.16 6.67
CA LYS A 84 -20.93 18.63 7.39
C LYS A 84 -21.59 19.86 6.75
N ASN A 85 -20.82 20.62 5.96
CA ASN A 85 -21.32 21.82 5.25
C ASN A 85 -21.74 21.48 3.81
N SER A 86 -21.90 20.19 3.44
CA SER A 86 -22.42 19.78 2.14
C SER A 86 -23.83 20.37 1.94
N GLN A 87 -24.11 20.79 0.70
CA GLN A 87 -25.47 21.22 0.31
C GLN A 87 -26.41 20.02 0.12
N HIS A 88 -25.89 18.80 0.10
CA HIS A 88 -26.67 17.57 0.00
C HIS A 88 -26.93 16.99 1.39
N SER A 89 -28.11 16.42 1.58
CA SER A 89 -28.46 15.77 2.84
C SER A 89 -27.58 14.54 3.11
N ALA A 90 -27.33 14.23 4.37
CA ALA A 90 -26.61 13.04 4.78
C ALA A 90 -27.25 11.76 4.21
N GLU A 91 -28.59 11.72 4.11
CA GLU A 91 -29.32 10.61 3.52
C GLU A 91 -28.96 10.40 2.04
N THR A 92 -28.90 11.48 1.26
CA THR A 92 -28.50 11.42 -0.16
C THR A 92 -27.06 10.91 -0.30
N LEU A 93 -26.14 11.44 0.50
CA LEU A 93 -24.74 11.03 0.48
C LEU A 93 -24.57 9.56 0.89
N LEU A 94 -25.30 9.10 1.91
CA LEU A 94 -25.30 7.70 2.33
C LEU A 94 -25.89 6.77 1.25
N LYS A 95 -26.95 7.18 0.54
CA LYS A 95 -27.48 6.40 -0.59
C LYS A 95 -26.45 6.24 -1.71
N ILE A 96 -25.69 7.30 -2.02
CA ILE A 96 -24.60 7.22 -2.99
C ILE A 96 -23.50 6.27 -2.51
N ALA A 97 -23.05 6.41 -1.26
CA ALA A 97 -22.04 5.55 -0.70
C ALA A 97 -22.49 4.08 -0.66
N ASN A 98 -23.74 3.82 -0.30
CA ASN A 98 -24.32 2.47 -0.30
C ASN A 98 -24.37 1.85 -1.71
N TRP A 99 -24.74 2.64 -2.72
CA TRP A 99 -24.71 2.17 -4.11
C TRP A 99 -23.26 1.88 -4.56
N MET A 100 -22.31 2.74 -4.18
CA MET A 100 -20.89 2.54 -4.45
C MET A 100 -20.32 1.28 -3.75
N ALA A 101 -20.93 0.85 -2.64
CA ALA A 101 -20.56 -0.35 -1.90
C ALA A 101 -21.18 -1.65 -2.45
N ALA A 102 -21.78 -1.61 -3.63
CA ALA A 102 -22.41 -2.76 -4.26
C ALA A 102 -21.47 -3.98 -4.26
N PRO A 103 -21.91 -5.16 -3.76
CA PRO A 103 -21.08 -6.33 -3.63
C PRO A 103 -20.61 -6.87 -5.00
N PHE A 104 -19.40 -7.46 -5.02
CA PHE A 104 -18.92 -8.20 -6.18
C PHE A 104 -19.94 -9.26 -6.62
N GLY A 105 -20.22 -9.32 -7.93
CA GLY A 105 -21.18 -10.25 -8.52
C GLY A 105 -22.59 -9.69 -8.69
N THR A 106 -22.85 -8.45 -8.28
CA THR A 106 -24.11 -7.75 -8.54
C THR A 106 -24.06 -6.95 -9.86
N GLU A 107 -25.24 -6.64 -10.43
CA GLU A 107 -25.35 -5.81 -11.63
C GLU A 107 -24.84 -4.38 -11.38
N GLU A 108 -25.08 -3.84 -10.19
CA GLU A 108 -24.58 -2.53 -9.77
C GLU A 108 -23.06 -2.50 -9.71
N TYR A 109 -22.42 -3.56 -9.19
CA TYR A 109 -20.97 -3.69 -9.19
C TYR A 109 -20.43 -3.74 -10.63
N LEU A 110 -21.04 -4.56 -11.49
CA LEU A 110 -20.65 -4.69 -12.90
C LEU A 110 -20.74 -3.35 -13.62
N PHE A 111 -21.88 -2.65 -13.46
CA PHE A 111 -22.08 -1.34 -14.04
C PHE A 111 -21.07 -0.30 -13.54
N ARG A 112 -20.86 -0.23 -12.22
CA ARG A 112 -19.94 0.72 -11.61
C ARG A 112 -18.48 0.47 -12.05
N LYS A 113 -18.09 -0.79 -12.17
CA LYS A 113 -16.70 -1.18 -12.47
C LYS A 113 -16.39 -1.16 -13.97
N TYR A 114 -17.34 -1.61 -14.79
CA TYR A 114 -17.14 -1.83 -16.21
C TYR A 114 -18.04 -0.96 -17.10
N GLY A 115 -19.04 -0.29 -16.56
CA GLY A 115 -19.94 0.58 -17.30
C GLY A 115 -21.00 -0.19 -18.08
N VAL A 116 -21.34 0.30 -19.27
CA VAL A 116 -22.43 -0.21 -20.13
C VAL A 116 -21.92 -1.27 -21.10
N ALA A 117 -22.57 -2.43 -21.11
CA ALA A 117 -22.28 -3.51 -22.07
C ALA A 117 -22.38 -3.04 -23.52
N GLY A 118 -21.48 -3.52 -24.37
CA GLY A 118 -21.40 -3.15 -25.78
C GLY A 118 -20.75 -1.79 -26.08
N ARG A 119 -20.70 -0.88 -25.09
CA ARG A 119 -19.97 0.40 -25.19
C ARG A 119 -18.65 0.36 -24.43
N HIS A 120 -18.70 0.08 -23.15
CA HIS A 120 -17.54 0.16 -22.25
C HIS A 120 -16.83 -1.18 -22.11
N TYR A 121 -17.58 -2.28 -22.26
CA TYR A 121 -17.01 -3.63 -22.25
C TYR A 121 -17.77 -4.57 -23.20
N THR A 122 -17.11 -5.65 -23.58
CA THR A 122 -17.70 -6.81 -24.25
C THR A 122 -17.45 -8.05 -23.43
N LEU A 123 -18.37 -9.02 -23.47
CA LEU A 123 -18.17 -10.30 -22.79
C LEU A 123 -17.29 -11.24 -23.64
N GLN A 124 -16.28 -11.82 -23.02
CA GLN A 124 -15.53 -12.98 -23.54
C GLN A 124 -15.84 -14.16 -22.60
N GLY A 125 -16.78 -15.02 -22.99
CA GLY A 125 -17.39 -15.94 -22.07
C GLY A 125 -18.18 -15.16 -20.99
N THR A 126 -17.80 -15.29 -19.73
CA THR A 126 -18.36 -14.52 -18.60
C THR A 126 -17.54 -13.29 -18.24
N ASP A 127 -16.39 -13.08 -18.86
CA ASP A 127 -15.46 -12.04 -18.52
C ASP A 127 -15.79 -10.72 -19.19
N PRO A 128 -16.03 -9.62 -18.45
CA PRO A 128 -16.19 -8.28 -19.00
C PRO A 128 -14.82 -7.71 -19.38
N VAL A 129 -14.53 -7.70 -20.67
CA VAL A 129 -13.29 -7.16 -21.23
C VAL A 129 -13.52 -5.70 -21.65
N PRO A 130 -12.80 -4.73 -21.03
CA PRO A 130 -12.97 -3.33 -21.35
C PRO A 130 -12.64 -3.01 -22.81
N THR A 131 -13.45 -2.16 -23.43
CA THR A 131 -13.12 -1.52 -24.72
C THR A 131 -12.16 -0.35 -24.48
N LYS A 132 -11.59 0.21 -25.57
CA LYS A 132 -10.78 1.42 -25.49
C LYS A 132 -11.54 2.59 -24.83
N VAL A 133 -12.84 2.71 -25.12
CA VAL A 133 -13.73 3.73 -24.51
C VAL A 133 -13.94 3.42 -23.03
N GLY A 134 -14.16 2.15 -22.68
CA GLY A 134 -14.34 1.70 -21.31
C GLY A 134 -13.13 2.03 -20.42
N VAL A 135 -11.92 1.77 -20.87
CA VAL A 135 -10.69 2.08 -20.12
C VAL A 135 -10.63 3.57 -19.73
N VAL A 136 -11.09 4.46 -20.61
CA VAL A 136 -11.05 5.92 -20.37
C VAL A 136 -12.24 6.37 -19.52
N GLU A 137 -13.46 5.95 -19.87
CA GLU A 137 -14.69 6.48 -19.27
C GLU A 137 -15.03 5.85 -17.91
N THR A 138 -14.60 4.62 -17.62
CA THR A 138 -14.85 3.94 -16.35
C THR A 138 -13.72 4.08 -15.32
N GLY A 139 -12.61 4.69 -15.68
CA GLY A 139 -11.44 4.92 -14.82
C GLY A 139 -11.64 6.03 -13.79
N ILE A 140 -12.82 6.16 -13.19
CA ILE A 140 -13.11 7.16 -12.17
C ILE A 140 -12.48 6.77 -10.83
N GLY A 141 -11.77 7.71 -10.18
CA GLY A 141 -11.03 7.52 -8.93
C GLY A 141 -11.87 7.30 -7.68
N LEU A 142 -13.16 7.00 -7.81
CA LEU A 142 -14.08 6.79 -6.68
C LEU A 142 -14.09 5.36 -6.14
N GLN A 143 -13.30 4.47 -6.70
CA GLN A 143 -13.25 3.05 -6.32
C GLN A 143 -12.90 2.83 -4.83
N TYR A 144 -12.11 3.71 -4.22
CA TYR A 144 -11.68 3.57 -2.84
C TYR A 144 -12.71 4.00 -1.79
N ILE A 145 -13.87 4.51 -2.21
CA ILE A 145 -14.94 4.87 -1.26
C ILE A 145 -15.49 3.63 -0.55
N SER A 146 -15.53 2.50 -1.25
CA SER A 146 -16.18 1.28 -0.74
C SER A 146 -15.55 -0.02 -1.24
N ASP A 147 -14.58 0.02 -2.15
CA ASP A 147 -13.94 -1.18 -2.67
C ASP A 147 -12.86 -1.71 -1.72
N SER A 148 -12.76 -3.04 -1.67
CA SER A 148 -11.59 -3.70 -1.12
C SER A 148 -10.34 -3.32 -1.93
N THR A 149 -9.20 -3.17 -1.22
CA THR A 149 -7.89 -3.01 -1.84
C THR A 149 -7.37 -4.31 -2.47
N LEU A 150 -8.04 -5.44 -2.23
CA LEU A 150 -7.68 -6.74 -2.78
C LEU A 150 -8.20 -6.90 -4.21
N ALA A 151 -7.40 -7.52 -5.08
CA ALA A 151 -7.90 -8.00 -6.35
C ALA A 151 -8.79 -9.21 -6.11
N LEU A 152 -10.09 -9.05 -6.36
CA LEU A 152 -11.03 -10.14 -6.29
C LEU A 152 -11.09 -10.91 -7.61
N TYR A 153 -10.87 -10.20 -8.71
CA TYR A 153 -11.07 -10.71 -10.04
C TYR A 153 -10.26 -9.91 -11.08
N TRP A 154 -9.77 -10.61 -12.09
CA TRP A 154 -9.13 -10.00 -13.26
C TRP A 154 -9.63 -10.66 -14.52
N ALA A 155 -10.35 -9.90 -15.35
CA ALA A 155 -10.88 -10.39 -16.63
C ALA A 155 -9.78 -10.96 -17.53
N GLY A 156 -9.95 -12.18 -18.02
CA GLY A 156 -8.98 -12.86 -18.86
C GLY A 156 -7.71 -13.36 -18.18
N LYS A 157 -7.50 -13.04 -16.88
CA LYS A 157 -6.29 -13.45 -16.13
C LYS A 157 -6.64 -13.94 -14.70
N PRO A 158 -7.48 -15.00 -14.56
CA PRO A 158 -7.96 -15.45 -13.25
C PRO A 158 -6.85 -15.98 -12.35
N ASP A 159 -5.72 -16.42 -12.91
CA ASP A 159 -4.61 -16.96 -12.12
C ASP A 159 -3.81 -15.87 -11.38
N VAL A 160 -3.88 -14.60 -11.84
CA VAL A 160 -3.20 -13.49 -11.18
C VAL A 160 -3.72 -13.25 -9.77
N PRO A 161 -5.04 -13.02 -9.53
CA PRO A 161 -5.56 -12.89 -8.18
C PRO A 161 -5.46 -14.17 -7.35
N ARG A 162 -5.58 -15.36 -7.94
CA ARG A 162 -5.36 -16.62 -7.21
C ARG A 162 -3.95 -16.73 -6.66
N LYS A 163 -2.94 -16.41 -7.47
CA LYS A 163 -1.55 -16.41 -7.05
C LYS A 163 -1.29 -15.37 -5.96
N GLN A 164 -1.87 -14.19 -6.11
CA GLN A 164 -1.79 -13.12 -5.10
C GLN A 164 -2.36 -13.57 -3.76
N HIS A 165 -3.56 -14.17 -3.75
CA HIS A 165 -4.19 -14.67 -2.53
C HIS A 165 -3.39 -15.80 -1.87
N ALA A 166 -2.88 -16.75 -2.64
CA ALA A 166 -2.06 -17.84 -2.11
C ALA A 166 -0.79 -17.33 -1.39
N ILE A 167 -0.13 -16.31 -1.94
CA ILE A 167 1.01 -15.66 -1.29
C ILE A 167 0.57 -14.91 -0.03
N GLN A 168 -0.56 -14.21 -0.10
CA GLN A 168 -1.09 -13.46 1.03
C GLN A 168 -1.44 -14.38 2.20
N GLU A 169 -2.08 -15.52 1.96
CA GLU A 169 -2.37 -16.54 2.97
C GLU A 169 -1.11 -17.09 3.64
N LYS A 170 -0.05 -17.32 2.85
CA LYS A 170 1.24 -17.76 3.38
C LYS A 170 1.86 -16.70 4.30
N VAL A 171 1.88 -15.45 3.84
CA VAL A 171 2.49 -14.32 4.56
C VAL A 171 1.68 -13.94 5.79
N ALA A 172 0.34 -14.01 5.73
CA ALA A 172 -0.55 -13.64 6.83
C ALA A 172 -0.27 -14.39 8.15
N LYS A 173 0.23 -15.62 8.05
CA LYS A 173 0.58 -16.43 9.23
C LYS A 173 1.79 -15.91 10.01
N ARG A 174 2.57 -15.01 9.43
CA ARG A 174 3.83 -14.48 9.98
C ARG A 174 3.79 -12.97 10.23
N LEU A 175 2.62 -12.35 10.05
CA LEU A 175 2.47 -10.91 10.23
C LEU A 175 2.68 -10.52 11.70
N VAL A 176 3.46 -9.44 11.87
CA VAL A 176 3.62 -8.79 13.16
C VAL A 176 2.68 -7.59 13.22
N TYR A 177 1.84 -7.56 14.23
CA TYR A 177 0.92 -6.47 14.47
C TYR A 177 1.61 -5.31 15.16
N ASP A 178 1.23 -4.10 14.82
CA ASP A 178 1.62 -2.91 15.57
C ASP A 178 0.86 -2.87 16.90
N ALA A 179 1.57 -3.07 17.99
CA ALA A 179 0.98 -3.06 19.33
C ALA A 179 0.45 -1.67 19.74
N SER A 180 0.85 -0.61 19.06
CA SER A 180 0.37 0.76 19.31
C SER A 180 -0.89 1.11 18.51
N TYR A 181 -1.39 0.19 17.66
CA TYR A 181 -2.55 0.46 16.80
C TYR A 181 -3.80 0.77 17.63
N GLY A 182 -4.42 1.92 17.37
CA GLY A 182 -5.58 2.41 18.10
C GLY A 182 -5.25 3.12 19.41
N LEU A 183 -3.98 3.18 19.82
CA LEU A 183 -3.53 3.93 20.98
C LEU A 183 -3.19 5.37 20.60
N TYR A 184 -3.27 6.26 21.57
CA TYR A 184 -3.00 7.69 21.37
C TYR A 184 -1.85 8.17 22.24
N SER A 185 -0.94 8.91 21.64
CA SER A 185 0.10 9.68 22.33
C SER A 185 0.07 11.14 21.87
N ASP A 186 -0.06 12.06 22.81
CA ASP A 186 -0.05 13.51 22.53
C ASP A 186 1.31 13.95 21.97
N THR A 187 2.39 13.40 22.51
CA THR A 187 3.75 13.69 21.99
C THR A 187 3.93 13.15 20.59
N GLN A 188 3.42 11.95 20.29
CA GLN A 188 3.46 11.38 18.95
C GLN A 188 2.73 12.26 17.94
N SER A 189 1.51 12.69 18.25
CA SER A 189 0.71 13.54 17.37
C SER A 189 1.41 14.86 17.01
N LYS A 190 2.22 15.40 17.89
CA LYS A 190 2.92 16.69 17.72
C LYS A 190 4.31 16.56 17.11
N LYS A 191 5.03 15.46 17.35
CA LYS A 191 6.46 15.34 17.04
C LYS A 191 6.84 14.23 16.07
N GLN A 192 5.96 13.25 15.84
CA GLN A 192 6.29 12.05 15.04
C GLN A 192 6.87 12.40 13.67
N THR A 193 6.25 13.33 12.95
CA THR A 193 6.68 13.70 11.60
C THR A 193 8.12 14.19 11.60
N GLN A 194 8.49 15.09 12.52
CA GLN A 194 9.85 15.61 12.61
C GLN A 194 10.86 14.55 13.06
N LEU A 195 10.51 13.76 14.06
CA LEU A 195 11.36 12.69 14.58
C LEU A 195 11.64 11.64 13.51
N SER A 196 10.60 11.18 12.80
CA SER A 196 10.74 10.23 11.71
C SER A 196 11.57 10.78 10.57
N LYS A 197 11.31 12.03 10.15
CA LYS A 197 12.06 12.66 9.06
C LYS A 197 13.55 12.72 9.38
N THR A 198 13.93 13.10 10.59
CA THR A 198 15.34 13.20 10.99
C THR A 198 16.04 11.83 10.89
N MET A 199 15.38 10.77 11.35
CA MET A 199 15.94 9.41 11.29
C MET A 199 16.03 8.89 9.85
N THR A 200 14.98 9.07 9.04
CA THR A 200 14.94 8.63 7.64
C THR A 200 15.98 9.37 6.79
N ASP A 201 16.15 10.68 6.99
CA ASP A 201 17.16 11.47 6.28
C ASP A 201 18.58 10.95 6.60
N LEU A 202 18.86 10.65 7.86
CA LEU A 202 20.16 10.10 8.27
C LEU A 202 20.37 8.70 7.71
N GLU A 203 19.36 7.84 7.80
CA GLU A 203 19.41 6.49 7.21
C GLU A 203 19.75 6.55 5.74
N GLY A 204 19.06 7.38 4.97
CA GLY A 204 19.35 7.61 3.55
C GLY A 204 20.79 8.06 3.30
N GLN A 205 21.33 8.96 4.12
CA GLN A 205 22.73 9.40 4.00
C GLN A 205 23.74 8.30 4.33
N ILE A 206 23.47 7.48 5.35
CA ILE A 206 24.31 6.34 5.72
C ILE A 206 24.29 5.26 4.62
N VAL A 207 23.12 4.94 4.10
CA VAL A 207 22.95 3.94 3.04
C VAL A 207 23.71 4.36 1.78
N GLN A 208 23.63 5.64 1.41
CA GLN A 208 24.36 6.22 0.28
C GLN A 208 25.87 6.36 0.54
N GLY A 209 26.35 6.10 1.75
CA GLY A 209 27.77 6.26 2.10
C GLY A 209 28.21 7.70 2.38
N LYS A 210 27.26 8.67 2.40
CA LYS A 210 27.54 10.08 2.69
C LYS A 210 27.85 10.33 4.16
N LYS A 211 27.38 9.43 5.06
CA LYS A 211 27.68 9.45 6.49
C LYS A 211 28.13 8.07 7.00
N PRO A 212 28.93 8.03 8.06
CA PRO A 212 29.36 6.77 8.65
C PRO A 212 28.21 6.13 9.45
N VAL A 213 28.25 4.80 9.59
CA VAL A 213 27.25 4.03 10.39
C VAL A 213 27.32 4.42 11.87
N SER A 214 28.48 4.86 12.37
CA SER A 214 28.67 5.31 13.75
C SER A 214 27.75 6.45 14.17
N ASP A 215 27.30 7.29 13.23
CA ASP A 215 26.39 8.41 13.53
C ASP A 215 25.00 7.94 13.99
N TRP A 216 24.61 6.70 13.66
CA TRP A 216 23.32 6.15 14.01
C TRP A 216 23.05 6.12 15.50
N SER A 217 24.01 5.68 16.30
CA SER A 217 23.86 5.59 17.76
C SER A 217 23.60 6.93 18.43
N ALA A 218 24.30 7.99 17.99
CA ALA A 218 24.07 9.34 18.49
C ALA A 218 22.68 9.88 18.09
N ALA A 219 22.26 9.60 16.85
CA ALA A 219 20.94 9.98 16.37
C ALA A 219 19.79 9.29 17.16
N VAL A 220 19.96 8.00 17.49
CA VAL A 220 19.00 7.27 18.33
C VAL A 220 18.88 7.91 19.72
N GLN A 221 19.98 8.31 20.34
CA GLN A 221 19.94 8.99 21.65
C GLN A 221 19.23 10.35 21.54
N THR A 222 19.51 11.11 20.48
CA THR A 222 18.83 12.38 20.20
C THR A 222 17.32 12.15 19.97
N TRP A 223 16.95 11.13 19.20
CA TRP A 223 15.55 10.78 18.95
C TRP A 223 14.82 10.47 20.27
N LYS A 224 15.43 9.66 21.14
CA LYS A 224 14.88 9.32 22.46
C LYS A 224 14.63 10.58 23.31
N SER A 225 15.66 11.41 23.49
CA SER A 225 15.58 12.62 24.33
C SER A 225 14.66 13.69 23.73
N SER A 226 14.50 13.76 22.40
CA SER A 226 13.65 14.74 21.74
C SER A 226 12.15 14.40 21.80
N GLY A 227 11.80 13.20 22.26
CA GLY A 227 10.40 12.81 22.45
C GLY A 227 10.11 11.33 22.32
N GLY A 228 11.02 10.54 21.75
CA GLY A 228 10.81 9.11 21.50
C GLY A 228 10.50 8.32 22.76
N ASP A 229 11.24 8.56 23.85
CA ASP A 229 11.00 7.89 25.13
C ASP A 229 9.64 8.34 25.75
N LYS A 230 9.27 9.59 25.58
CA LYS A 230 7.97 10.08 26.04
C LYS A 230 6.81 9.47 25.24
N ILE A 231 6.95 9.35 23.91
CA ILE A 231 5.97 8.66 23.06
C ILE A 231 5.78 7.23 23.56
N ARG A 232 6.87 6.50 23.81
CA ARG A 232 6.80 5.13 24.31
C ARG A 232 6.03 5.05 25.63
N THR A 233 6.38 5.88 26.62
CA THR A 233 5.71 5.90 27.92
C THR A 233 4.21 6.23 27.80
N GLU A 234 3.83 7.18 26.95
CA GLU A 234 2.42 7.52 26.71
C GLU A 234 1.65 6.36 26.06
N LEU A 235 2.26 5.64 25.11
CA LEU A 235 1.65 4.47 24.47
C LEU A 235 1.55 3.27 25.43
N GLU A 236 2.57 3.01 26.24
CA GLU A 236 2.55 1.97 27.29
C GLU A 236 1.42 2.25 28.31
N GLN A 237 1.24 3.49 28.73
CA GLN A 237 0.14 3.88 29.60
C GLN A 237 -1.22 3.70 28.92
N ALA A 238 -1.38 4.17 27.67
CA ALA A 238 -2.61 4.01 26.92
C ALA A 238 -2.98 2.53 26.72
N HIS A 239 -1.99 1.66 26.49
CA HIS A 239 -2.18 0.22 26.41
C HIS A 239 -2.67 -0.36 27.74
N ALA A 240 -2.05 0.02 28.87
CA ALA A 240 -2.47 -0.44 30.19
C ALA A 240 -3.90 0.00 30.52
N ASP A 241 -4.29 1.21 30.15
CA ASP A 241 -5.64 1.76 30.38
C ASP A 241 -6.72 1.05 29.55
N THR A 242 -6.35 0.45 28.41
CA THR A 242 -7.26 -0.30 27.53
C THR A 242 -7.31 -1.79 27.84
N ALA A 243 -6.22 -2.38 28.32
CA ALA A 243 -6.16 -3.82 28.67
C ALA A 243 -6.99 -4.19 29.91
N GLY A 244 -7.44 -3.22 30.69
CA GLY A 244 -8.31 -3.40 31.86
C GLY A 244 -9.81 -3.24 31.58
N LYS A 245 -10.20 -3.04 30.31
CA LYS A 245 -11.60 -2.92 29.87
C LYS A 245 -11.97 -4.11 28.97
#